data_f8d564902af78a24dc76fd64b5a19509
#
_entry.id   f8d564902af78a24dc76fd64b5a19509
#
_cell.length_a   1.000
_cell.length_b   1.000
_cell.length_c   1.000
_cell.angle_alpha   90.00
_cell.angle_beta   90.00
_cell.angle_gamma   90.00
#
_symmetry.space_group_name_H-M   'P 1'
#
loop_
_entity.id
_entity.type
_entity.pdbx_description
1 polymer ?
#
loop_
_entity_poly.entity_id
_entity_poly.type
_entity_poly.pdbx_seq_one_letter_code
_entity_poly.pdbx_strand_id
1 'polypeptide(L)'
;MNYPSEFMQSGLKNHLQIETMIKIRAYPNEEMEAASLIYEYLFAEGLDDMIKEYGLEPFVLKVQSAERTFIDKIFALADYYMSGRITEHSRHIYDIYKLMDKVELNQEFKDLFARVRLERQPHQLICLSAQDDVDIVNVLNEIIENDAYKTDYNEITALLIFEKLEYEEAITALKKAKEFLS
;
A
#
# COMPACT_ATOMS: atom_id res chain seq x y z
N MET A 1 -2.94 -18.97 -9.21
CA MET A 1 -3.20 -20.31 -8.68
C MET A 1 -4.63 -20.33 -8.16
N ASN A 2 -5.48 -21.25 -8.61
CA ASN A 2 -6.85 -21.39 -8.10
C ASN A 2 -6.83 -22.35 -6.91
N TYR A 3 -7.66 -22.08 -5.91
CA TYR A 3 -7.85 -22.95 -4.75
C TYR A 3 -9.35 -23.18 -4.51
N PRO A 4 -9.75 -24.36 -3.98
CA PRO A 4 -11.14 -24.58 -3.59
C PRO A 4 -11.48 -23.65 -2.43
N SER A 5 -12.60 -22.93 -2.53
CA SER A 5 -13.10 -22.08 -1.43
C SER A 5 -14.25 -22.76 -0.76
N GLU A 6 -14.13 -22.99 0.53
CA GLU A 6 -15.22 -23.48 1.40
C GLU A 6 -16.13 -22.33 1.87
N PHE A 7 -15.70 -21.09 1.66
CA PHE A 7 -16.42 -19.89 2.07
C PHE A 7 -17.04 -19.21 0.87
N MET A 8 -18.35 -19.18 0.80
CA MET A 8 -19.09 -18.36 -0.15
C MET A 8 -19.20 -16.92 0.37
N GLN A 9 -18.10 -16.18 0.44
CA GLN A 9 -18.15 -14.75 0.71
C GLN A 9 -18.11 -13.99 -0.61
N SER A 10 -19.11 -13.14 -0.84
CA SER A 10 -19.12 -12.19 -1.96
C SER A 10 -17.92 -11.25 -1.81
N GLY A 11 -17.11 -11.11 -2.86
CA GLY A 11 -15.98 -10.19 -2.91
C GLY A 11 -14.59 -10.83 -2.78
N LEU A 12 -14.48 -12.08 -2.32
CA LEU A 12 -13.19 -12.77 -2.30
C LEU A 12 -12.93 -13.51 -3.61
N LYS A 13 -11.72 -13.33 -4.15
CA LYS A 13 -11.26 -14.07 -5.33
C LYS A 13 -10.93 -15.52 -4.95
N ASN A 14 -11.27 -16.48 -5.80
CA ASN A 14 -10.96 -17.90 -5.61
C ASN A 14 -9.55 -18.28 -6.12
N HIS A 15 -8.66 -17.31 -6.23
CA HIS A 15 -7.29 -17.49 -6.70
C HIS A 15 -6.33 -16.52 -6.02
N LEU A 16 -5.10 -16.97 -5.88
CA LEU A 16 -3.99 -16.11 -5.48
C LEU A 16 -3.45 -15.39 -6.72
N GLN A 17 -3.30 -14.09 -6.61
CA GLN A 17 -2.67 -13.25 -7.61
C GLN A 17 -1.25 -12.92 -7.15
N ILE A 18 -0.26 -13.26 -7.97
CA ILE A 18 1.14 -12.90 -7.75
C ILE A 18 1.50 -11.84 -8.78
N GLU A 19 1.85 -10.67 -8.31
CA GLU A 19 2.28 -9.57 -9.16
C GLU A 19 3.79 -9.39 -9.04
N THR A 20 4.46 -9.23 -10.18
CA THR A 20 5.90 -8.95 -10.23
C THR A 20 6.14 -7.68 -11.02
N MET A 21 6.98 -6.79 -10.49
CA MET A 21 7.38 -5.57 -11.17
C MET A 21 8.91 -5.49 -11.23
N ILE A 22 9.45 -5.32 -12.44
CA ILE A 22 10.89 -5.19 -12.67
C ILE A 22 11.30 -3.78 -13.13
N LYS A 23 10.33 -2.92 -13.45
CA LYS A 23 10.59 -1.58 -14.01
C LYS A 23 10.96 -0.55 -12.95
N ILE A 24 10.40 -0.67 -11.75
CA ILE A 24 10.64 0.24 -10.63
C ILE A 24 11.31 -0.56 -9.52
N ARG A 25 12.46 -0.10 -9.05
CA ARG A 25 13.19 -0.80 -8.00
C ARG A 25 12.54 -0.60 -6.64
N ALA A 26 12.43 -1.67 -5.85
CA ALA A 26 11.97 -1.62 -4.46
C ALA A 26 13.15 -1.22 -3.54
N TYR A 27 13.53 0.07 -3.57
CA TYR A 27 14.65 0.59 -2.80
C TYR A 27 14.29 1.97 -2.19
N PRO A 28 14.69 2.30 -0.94
CA PRO A 28 15.46 1.45 -0.02
C PRO A 28 14.70 0.21 0.45
N ASN A 29 15.44 -0.82 0.83
CA ASN A 29 14.91 -2.04 1.43
C ASN A 29 15.69 -2.40 2.70
N GLU A 30 15.05 -3.18 3.55
CA GLU A 30 15.59 -3.70 4.81
C GLU A 30 15.33 -5.19 4.93
N GLU A 31 16.14 -5.87 5.74
CA GLU A 31 15.92 -7.27 6.05
C GLU A 31 14.93 -7.37 7.21
N MET A 32 13.84 -8.11 7.00
CA MET A 32 12.83 -8.36 8.02
C MET A 32 12.52 -9.85 8.09
N GLU A 33 12.24 -10.30 9.30
CA GLU A 33 11.73 -11.66 9.53
C GLU A 33 10.24 -11.70 9.15
N ALA A 34 9.87 -12.71 8.38
CA ALA A 34 8.50 -12.97 7.97
C ALA A 34 8.05 -14.33 8.49
N ALA A 35 6.84 -14.39 9.00
CA ALA A 35 6.19 -15.61 9.45
C ALA A 35 4.81 -15.76 8.81
N SER A 36 4.33 -16.99 8.70
CA SER A 36 2.95 -17.23 8.29
C SER A 36 2.00 -17.10 9.48
N LEU A 37 0.72 -16.75 9.23
CA LEU A 37 -0.32 -16.78 10.27
C LEU A 37 -0.47 -18.19 10.91
N ILE A 38 -0.16 -19.24 10.14
CA ILE A 38 -0.16 -20.61 10.65
C ILE A 38 0.96 -20.79 11.67
N TYR A 39 2.17 -20.28 11.40
CA TYR A 39 3.26 -20.30 12.37
C TYR A 39 2.86 -19.56 13.65
N GLU A 40 2.33 -18.33 13.54
CA GLU A 40 1.93 -17.53 14.70
C GLU A 40 0.91 -18.26 15.57
N TYR A 41 -0.08 -18.92 14.95
CA TYR A 41 -1.07 -19.73 15.65
C TYR A 41 -0.43 -20.94 16.35
N LEU A 42 0.36 -21.73 15.62
CA LEU A 42 1.00 -22.93 16.19
C LEU A 42 1.97 -22.58 17.31
N PHE A 43 2.72 -21.48 17.16
CA PHE A 43 3.63 -20.98 18.19
C PHE A 43 2.87 -20.55 19.45
N ALA A 44 1.76 -19.83 19.30
CA ALA A 44 0.92 -19.43 20.44
C ALA A 44 0.30 -20.64 21.19
N GLU A 45 0.00 -21.72 20.47
CA GLU A 45 -0.53 -22.97 21.05
C GLU A 45 0.57 -23.93 21.57
N GLY A 46 1.85 -23.56 21.43
CA GLY A 46 2.99 -24.40 21.87
C GLY A 46 3.19 -25.68 21.04
N LEU A 47 2.78 -25.65 19.76
CA LEU A 47 2.85 -26.80 18.86
C LEU A 47 4.15 -26.79 18.02
N ASP A 48 5.30 -26.66 18.70
CA ASP A 48 6.61 -26.53 18.07
C ASP A 48 6.99 -27.72 17.17
N ASP A 49 6.54 -28.92 17.52
CA ASP A 49 6.80 -30.12 16.71
C ASP A 49 6.15 -30.02 15.32
N MET A 50 4.95 -29.44 15.24
CA MET A 50 4.25 -29.21 13.97
C MET A 50 4.95 -28.12 13.14
N ILE A 51 5.46 -27.06 13.78
CA ILE A 51 6.22 -26.04 13.10
C ILE A 51 7.43 -26.66 12.38
N LYS A 52 8.19 -27.50 13.08
CA LYS A 52 9.36 -28.18 12.52
C LYS A 52 9.00 -29.22 11.45
N GLU A 53 7.95 -30.01 11.70
CA GLU A 53 7.50 -31.05 10.75
C GLU A 53 7.13 -30.46 9.39
N TYR A 54 6.47 -29.31 9.39
CA TYR A 54 5.99 -28.66 8.16
C TYR A 54 6.90 -27.54 7.63
N GLY A 55 8.06 -27.28 8.28
CA GLY A 55 9.01 -26.25 7.86
C GLY A 55 8.40 -24.86 7.82
N LEU A 56 7.68 -24.49 8.90
CA LEU A 56 6.94 -23.24 9.00
C LEU A 56 7.71 -22.15 9.74
N GLU A 57 8.97 -22.38 10.08
CA GLU A 57 9.80 -21.43 10.78
C GLU A 57 9.87 -20.09 10.04
N PRO A 58 10.00 -18.98 10.76
CA PRO A 58 10.21 -17.66 10.18
C PRO A 58 11.46 -17.63 9.29
N PHE A 59 11.45 -16.79 8.29
CA PHE A 59 12.56 -16.61 7.36
C PHE A 59 12.80 -15.14 7.06
N VAL A 60 14.03 -14.78 6.70
CA VAL A 60 14.41 -13.40 6.41
C VAL A 60 14.10 -13.07 4.96
N LEU A 61 13.43 -11.92 4.76
CA LEU A 61 13.15 -11.32 3.45
C LEU A 61 13.73 -9.91 3.37
N LYS A 62 14.11 -9.51 2.15
CA LYS A 62 14.31 -8.10 1.84
C LYS A 62 12.96 -7.47 1.50
N VAL A 63 12.52 -6.55 2.33
CA VAL A 63 11.27 -5.82 2.15
C VAL A 63 11.53 -4.34 1.86
N GLN A 64 10.66 -3.73 1.10
CA GLN A 64 10.72 -2.30 0.84
C GLN A 64 10.47 -1.54 2.14
N SER A 65 11.22 -0.45 2.40
CA SER A 65 11.02 0.35 3.61
C SER A 65 9.62 0.96 3.69
N ALA A 66 9.19 1.29 4.91
CA ALA A 66 7.87 1.89 5.16
C ALA A 66 7.72 3.24 4.43
N GLU A 67 8.76 4.09 4.48
CA GLU A 67 8.76 5.40 3.80
C GLU A 67 8.64 5.24 2.29
N ARG A 68 9.39 4.31 1.69
CA ARG A 68 9.29 4.04 0.26
C ARG A 68 7.91 3.52 -0.11
N THR A 69 7.37 2.59 0.68
CA THR A 69 6.01 2.06 0.47
C THR A 69 4.97 3.16 0.56
N PHE A 70 5.07 4.03 1.56
CA PHE A 70 4.19 5.18 1.72
C PHE A 70 4.22 6.11 0.51
N ILE A 71 5.41 6.46 0.03
CA ILE A 71 5.61 7.31 -1.17
C ILE A 71 5.00 6.64 -2.41
N ASP A 72 5.24 5.33 -2.60
CA ASP A 72 4.67 4.60 -3.74
C ASP A 72 3.13 4.59 -3.72
N LYS A 73 2.50 4.55 -2.52
CA LYS A 73 1.04 4.67 -2.37
C LYS A 73 0.53 6.07 -2.71
N ILE A 74 1.27 7.13 -2.37
CA ILE A 74 0.93 8.50 -2.78
C ILE A 74 0.93 8.61 -4.30
N PHE A 75 2.00 8.16 -4.97
CA PHE A 75 2.07 8.17 -6.42
C PHE A 75 0.98 7.30 -7.06
N ALA A 76 0.69 6.13 -6.49
CA ALA A 76 -0.36 5.26 -7.01
C ALA A 76 -1.74 5.94 -6.97
N LEU A 77 -2.11 6.59 -5.87
CA LEU A 77 -3.37 7.36 -5.78
C LEU A 77 -3.44 8.44 -6.86
N ALA A 78 -2.38 9.23 -7.01
CA ALA A 78 -2.33 10.29 -8.00
C ALA A 78 -2.39 9.73 -9.44
N ASP A 79 -1.64 8.68 -9.74
CA ASP A 79 -1.62 8.04 -11.07
C ASP A 79 -2.99 7.45 -11.45
N TYR A 80 -3.67 6.77 -10.50
CA TYR A 80 -5.01 6.22 -10.74
C TYR A 80 -6.07 7.33 -10.89
N TYR A 81 -5.98 8.39 -10.10
CA TYR A 81 -6.85 9.55 -10.23
C TYR A 81 -6.70 10.21 -11.61
N MET A 82 -5.48 10.56 -12.01
CA MET A 82 -5.18 11.19 -13.29
C MET A 82 -5.56 10.33 -14.50
N SER A 83 -5.50 9.01 -14.36
CA SER A 83 -5.90 8.08 -15.42
C SER A 83 -7.40 7.73 -15.43
N GLY A 84 -8.20 8.26 -14.49
CA GLY A 84 -9.62 7.95 -14.34
C GLY A 84 -9.93 6.54 -13.87
N ARG A 85 -8.94 5.82 -13.30
CA ARG A 85 -9.07 4.44 -12.83
C ARG A 85 -9.15 4.38 -11.30
N ILE A 86 -10.17 4.98 -10.73
CA ILE A 86 -10.34 5.11 -9.26
C ILE A 86 -10.80 3.79 -8.62
N THR A 87 -11.67 3.04 -9.31
CA THR A 87 -12.32 1.82 -8.80
C THR A 87 -11.30 0.76 -8.39
N GLU A 88 -11.50 0.14 -7.23
CA GLU A 88 -10.64 -0.88 -6.59
C GLU A 88 -9.28 -0.35 -6.11
N HIS A 89 -9.08 0.98 -6.06
CA HIS A 89 -7.80 1.57 -5.67
C HIS A 89 -7.84 2.41 -4.39
N SER A 90 -9.00 2.61 -3.77
CA SER A 90 -9.13 3.33 -2.50
C SER A 90 -8.39 2.68 -1.32
N ARG A 91 -8.02 1.39 -1.43
CA ARG A 91 -7.20 0.69 -0.44
C ARG A 91 -5.87 1.40 -0.15
N HIS A 92 -5.34 2.17 -1.10
CA HIS A 92 -4.12 2.94 -0.88
C HIS A 92 -4.28 4.05 0.15
N ILE A 93 -5.49 4.56 0.36
CA ILE A 93 -5.78 5.51 1.45
C ILE A 93 -5.66 4.81 2.79
N TYR A 94 -6.22 3.60 2.91
CA TYR A 94 -6.05 2.77 4.10
C TYR A 94 -4.57 2.44 4.37
N ASP A 95 -3.82 2.07 3.33
CA ASP A 95 -2.39 1.75 3.45
C ASP A 95 -1.61 2.97 3.95
N ILE A 96 -1.86 4.17 3.41
CA ILE A 96 -1.22 5.43 3.83
C ILE A 96 -1.54 5.72 5.30
N TYR A 97 -2.80 5.53 5.71
CA TYR A 97 -3.21 5.72 7.11
C TYR A 97 -2.45 4.78 8.05
N LYS A 98 -2.39 3.49 7.74
CA LYS A 98 -1.69 2.49 8.57
C LYS A 98 -0.16 2.66 8.59
N LEU A 99 0.41 3.23 7.54
CA LEU A 99 1.85 3.49 7.46
C LEU A 99 2.25 4.81 8.14
N MET A 100 1.30 5.73 8.39
CA MET A 100 1.60 7.07 8.93
C MET A 100 2.35 7.01 10.27
N ASP A 101 2.04 6.06 11.14
CA ASP A 101 2.68 5.89 12.44
C ASP A 101 4.09 5.26 12.35
N LYS A 102 4.46 4.75 11.16
CA LYS A 102 5.75 4.11 10.88
C LYS A 102 6.69 4.98 10.06
N VAL A 103 6.22 6.14 9.63
CA VAL A 103 6.94 7.04 8.72
C VAL A 103 7.16 8.37 9.41
N GLU A 104 8.39 8.85 9.37
CA GLU A 104 8.74 10.18 9.86
C GLU A 104 8.76 11.18 8.69
N LEU A 105 7.84 12.16 8.72
CA LEU A 105 7.79 13.23 7.73
C LEU A 105 8.86 14.28 8.06
N ASN A 106 10.06 14.09 7.53
CA ASN A 106 11.24 14.91 7.75
C ASN A 106 11.96 15.22 6.41
N GLN A 107 13.13 15.85 6.46
CA GLN A 107 13.88 16.19 5.24
C GLN A 107 14.32 14.95 4.47
N GLU A 108 14.67 13.85 5.13
CA GLU A 108 15.07 12.60 4.47
C GLU A 108 13.91 11.99 3.68
N PHE A 109 12.69 12.13 4.21
CA PHE A 109 11.47 11.74 3.48
C PHE A 109 11.27 12.59 2.22
N LYS A 110 11.45 13.93 2.29
CA LYS A 110 11.38 14.80 1.09
C LYS A 110 12.43 14.41 0.05
N ASP A 111 13.64 14.13 0.48
CA ASP A 111 14.73 13.71 -0.41
C ASP A 111 14.44 12.35 -1.06
N LEU A 112 13.85 11.41 -0.30
CA LEU A 112 13.41 10.14 -0.83
C LEU A 112 12.26 10.31 -1.82
N PHE A 113 11.27 11.15 -1.50
CA PHE A 113 10.15 11.47 -2.38
C PHE A 113 10.64 12.01 -3.74
N ALA A 114 11.57 12.97 -3.72
CA ALA A 114 12.16 13.52 -4.93
C ALA A 114 12.90 12.46 -5.77
N ARG A 115 13.68 11.58 -5.12
CA ARG A 115 14.36 10.46 -5.81
C ARG A 115 13.36 9.48 -6.42
N VAL A 116 12.32 9.10 -5.70
CA VAL A 116 11.27 8.20 -6.20
C VAL A 116 10.55 8.81 -7.39
N ARG A 117 10.28 10.11 -7.36
CA ARG A 117 9.71 10.84 -8.49
C ARG A 117 10.59 10.70 -9.73
N LEU A 118 11.89 10.97 -9.61
CA LEU A 118 12.85 10.83 -10.71
C LEU A 118 12.94 9.40 -11.26
N GLU A 119 12.88 8.38 -10.39
CA GLU A 119 12.86 6.97 -10.81
C GLU A 119 11.60 6.62 -11.63
N ARG A 120 10.48 7.28 -11.36
CA ARG A 120 9.19 7.05 -12.03
C ARG A 120 9.04 7.77 -13.36
N GLN A 121 9.71 8.90 -13.57
CA GLN A 121 9.61 9.74 -14.76
C GLN A 121 9.80 8.99 -16.10
N PRO A 122 10.76 8.05 -16.24
CA PRO A 122 10.91 7.29 -17.49
C PRO A 122 9.69 6.41 -17.85
N HIS A 123 8.77 6.20 -16.93
CA HIS A 123 7.60 5.31 -17.09
C HIS A 123 6.30 6.09 -17.32
N GLN A 124 6.31 7.06 -18.24
CA GLN A 124 5.24 8.04 -18.49
C GLN A 124 3.83 7.45 -18.64
N LEU A 125 3.69 6.25 -19.21
CA LEU A 125 2.39 5.62 -19.43
C LEU A 125 1.70 5.11 -18.16
N ILE A 126 2.45 4.91 -17.07
CA ILE A 126 1.94 4.35 -15.80
C ILE A 126 2.23 5.24 -14.60
N CYS A 127 3.14 6.20 -14.73
CA CYS A 127 3.56 7.13 -13.68
C CYS A 127 3.26 8.58 -14.11
N LEU A 128 1.99 8.87 -14.30
CA LEU A 128 1.52 10.18 -14.79
C LEU A 128 1.87 11.29 -13.82
N SER A 129 1.69 11.06 -12.53
CA SER A 129 1.89 12.06 -11.48
C SER A 129 3.37 12.40 -11.20
N ALA A 130 4.30 11.59 -11.73
CA ALA A 130 5.73 11.83 -11.55
C ALA A 130 6.32 12.80 -12.58
N GLN A 131 5.60 13.19 -13.63
CA GLN A 131 6.10 14.01 -14.71
C GLN A 131 6.42 15.44 -14.26
N ASP A 132 7.33 16.13 -14.97
CA ASP A 132 7.83 17.45 -14.57
C ASP A 132 6.76 18.55 -14.62
N ASP A 133 5.81 18.43 -15.55
CA ASP A 133 4.70 19.34 -15.75
C ASP A 133 3.53 19.09 -14.79
N VAL A 134 3.62 18.10 -13.91
CA VAL A 134 2.57 17.76 -12.95
C VAL A 134 2.91 18.28 -11.56
N ASP A 135 2.02 19.10 -11.02
CA ASP A 135 2.03 19.46 -9.60
C ASP A 135 1.28 18.38 -8.81
N ILE A 136 2.04 17.43 -8.25
CA ILE A 136 1.47 16.33 -7.47
C ILE A 136 0.71 16.83 -6.23
N VAL A 137 1.17 17.94 -5.61
CA VAL A 137 0.48 18.51 -4.43
C VAL A 137 -0.91 18.99 -4.82
N ASN A 138 -1.05 19.61 -5.98
CA ASN A 138 -2.35 20.01 -6.52
C ASN A 138 -3.23 18.80 -6.82
N VAL A 139 -2.68 17.74 -7.43
CA VAL A 139 -3.43 16.49 -7.68
C VAL A 139 -3.94 15.88 -6.38
N LEU A 140 -3.11 15.82 -5.33
CA LEU A 140 -3.54 15.34 -4.02
C LEU A 140 -4.61 16.23 -3.40
N ASN A 141 -4.53 17.55 -3.60
CA ASN A 141 -5.56 18.47 -3.15
C ASN A 141 -6.91 18.22 -3.83
N GLU A 142 -6.92 18.02 -5.14
CA GLU A 142 -8.14 17.65 -5.88
C GLU A 142 -8.75 16.33 -5.41
N ILE A 143 -7.93 15.31 -5.15
CA ILE A 143 -8.38 14.02 -4.59
C ILE A 143 -9.08 14.23 -3.25
N ILE A 144 -8.51 15.07 -2.38
CA ILE A 144 -9.03 15.35 -1.03
C ILE A 144 -10.31 16.19 -1.09
N GLU A 145 -10.31 17.29 -1.85
CA GLU A 145 -11.45 18.22 -1.92
C GLU A 145 -12.68 17.62 -2.57
N ASN A 146 -12.47 16.75 -3.57
CA ASN A 146 -13.56 16.08 -4.29
C ASN A 146 -14.01 14.76 -3.65
N ASP A 147 -13.41 14.35 -2.51
CA ASP A 147 -13.65 13.03 -1.90
C ASP A 147 -13.55 11.89 -2.94
N ALA A 148 -12.58 11.99 -3.86
CA ALA A 148 -12.56 11.22 -5.11
C ALA A 148 -12.61 9.70 -4.91
N TYR A 149 -12.09 9.19 -3.80
CA TYR A 149 -12.06 7.76 -3.47
C TYR A 149 -13.12 7.33 -2.46
N LYS A 150 -13.97 8.23 -1.97
CA LYS A 150 -14.88 7.95 -0.86
C LYS A 150 -15.88 6.84 -1.16
N THR A 151 -16.50 6.89 -2.34
CA THR A 151 -17.49 5.88 -2.75
C THR A 151 -16.81 4.51 -2.85
N ASP A 152 -15.67 4.41 -3.56
CA ASP A 152 -14.92 3.17 -3.70
C ASP A 152 -14.43 2.63 -2.34
N TYR A 153 -13.99 3.52 -1.44
CA TYR A 153 -13.57 3.14 -0.10
C TYR A 153 -14.70 2.49 0.70
N ASN A 154 -15.87 3.11 0.73
CA ASN A 154 -17.02 2.62 1.49
C ASN A 154 -17.60 1.33 0.90
N GLU A 155 -17.58 1.18 -0.42
CA GLU A 155 -18.17 0.03 -1.10
C GLU A 155 -17.24 -1.17 -1.19
N ILE A 156 -15.92 -0.96 -1.19
CA ILE A 156 -14.94 -2.01 -1.42
C ILE A 156 -13.95 -2.13 -0.24
N THR A 157 -13.17 -1.08 0.05
CA THR A 157 -12.08 -1.16 1.03
C THR A 157 -12.62 -1.42 2.44
N ALA A 158 -13.67 -0.71 2.86
CA ALA A 158 -14.27 -0.86 4.18
C ALA A 158 -14.79 -2.28 4.47
N LEU A 159 -15.13 -3.04 3.42
CA LEU A 159 -15.59 -4.44 3.56
C LEU A 159 -14.44 -5.45 3.69
N LEU A 160 -13.21 -5.05 3.37
CA LEU A 160 -12.03 -5.93 3.35
C LEU A 160 -11.12 -5.74 4.58
N ILE A 161 -11.32 -4.67 5.36
CA ILE A 161 -10.50 -4.39 6.54
C ILE A 161 -11.10 -5.02 7.79
N PHE A 162 -10.24 -5.53 8.69
CA PHE A 162 -10.69 -6.19 9.93
C PHE A 162 -11.19 -5.21 10.99
N GLU A 163 -10.56 -4.05 11.08
CA GLU A 163 -10.92 -2.98 12.01
C GLU A 163 -11.71 -1.92 11.28
N LYS A 164 -12.85 -1.53 11.85
CA LYS A 164 -13.65 -0.46 11.25
C LYS A 164 -12.86 0.84 11.23
N LEU A 165 -12.64 1.37 10.03
CA LEU A 165 -11.97 2.64 9.78
C LEU A 165 -12.79 3.41 8.75
N GLU A 166 -13.33 4.54 9.13
CA GLU A 166 -14.14 5.39 8.25
C GLU A 166 -13.22 6.18 7.28
N TYR A 167 -13.75 6.49 6.09
CA TYR A 167 -12.99 7.24 5.08
C TYR A 167 -12.48 8.58 5.61
N GLU A 168 -13.31 9.30 6.37
CA GLU A 168 -13.00 10.60 6.94
C GLU A 168 -11.78 10.57 7.87
N GLU A 169 -11.59 9.47 8.56
CA GLU A 169 -10.42 9.24 9.39
C GLU A 169 -9.22 8.82 8.53
N ALA A 170 -9.40 7.86 7.64
CA ALA A 170 -8.34 7.34 6.79
C ALA A 170 -7.69 8.43 5.93
N ILE A 171 -8.47 9.36 5.36
CA ILE A 171 -7.98 10.45 4.51
C ILE A 171 -7.13 11.47 5.24
N THR A 172 -7.19 11.52 6.58
CA THR A 172 -6.39 12.48 7.38
C THR A 172 -4.89 12.27 7.20
N ALA A 173 -4.44 11.04 6.98
CA ALA A 173 -3.05 10.74 6.73
C ALA A 173 -2.58 11.32 5.38
N LEU A 174 -3.39 11.22 4.34
CA LEU A 174 -3.10 11.85 3.04
C LEU A 174 -3.06 13.38 3.15
N LYS A 175 -3.96 13.99 3.94
CA LYS A 175 -3.96 15.43 4.21
C LYS A 175 -2.63 15.88 4.85
N LYS A 176 -2.18 15.17 5.90
CA LYS A 176 -0.90 15.45 6.56
C LYS A 176 0.29 15.33 5.60
N ALA A 177 0.32 14.25 4.80
CA ALA A 177 1.38 14.05 3.80
C ALA A 177 1.38 15.18 2.76
N LYS A 178 0.22 15.58 2.24
CA LYS A 178 0.09 16.69 1.28
C LYS A 178 0.59 18.01 1.89
N GLU A 179 0.18 18.35 3.13
CA GLU A 179 0.64 19.56 3.83
C GLU A 179 2.15 19.57 4.02
N PHE A 180 2.74 18.43 4.34
CA PHE A 180 4.19 18.32 4.49
C PHE A 180 4.94 18.48 3.16
N LEU A 181 4.38 17.99 2.04
CA LEU A 181 4.99 18.08 0.71
C LEU A 181 4.80 19.47 0.05
N SER A 182 3.87 20.28 0.52
CA SER A 182 3.65 21.66 0.09
C SER A 182 4.80 22.58 0.55
#